data_e1c68bded94aa3c6f0dcafde3854dd93
#
_entry.id   e1c68bded94aa3c6f0dcafde3854dd93
#
_cell.length_a   1.000
_cell.length_b   1.000
_cell.length_c   1.000
_cell.angle_alpha   90.00
_cell.angle_beta   90.00
_cell.angle_gamma   90.00
#
_symmetry.space_group_name_H-M   'P 1'
#
loop_
_entity.id
_entity.type
_entity.pdbx_description
1 polymer ?
#
loop_
_entity_poly.entity_id
_entity_poly.type
_entity_poly.pdbx_seq_one_letter_code
_entity_poly.pdbx_strand_id
1 'polypeptide(L)'
;MKDRWIALYVENQVGVLAKVSGLFSGKAYNLQSLTVGTTEDETVSRMTICVTSDDITFEQIKKQLNRMVEVIKVIDLTEVTIHMK
;
A
#
# COMPACT_ATOMS: atom_id res chain seq x y z
N MET A 1 -4.65 6.07 -17.01
CA MET A 1 -4.43 6.07 -15.56
C MET A 1 -5.73 5.85 -14.83
N LYS A 2 -5.71 5.06 -13.79
CA LYS A 2 -6.89 4.83 -12.99
C LYS A 2 -6.50 4.60 -11.54
N ASP A 3 -7.50 4.69 -10.67
CA ASP A 3 -7.28 4.50 -9.24
C ASP A 3 -7.04 3.03 -8.93
N ARG A 4 -6.00 2.79 -8.15
CA ARG A 4 -5.59 1.45 -7.74
C ARG A 4 -5.55 1.39 -6.23
N TRP A 5 -6.03 0.30 -5.69
CA TRP A 5 -6.09 0.11 -4.24
C TRP A 5 -5.21 -1.05 -3.83
N ILE A 6 -4.42 -0.83 -2.78
CA ILE A 6 -3.55 -1.85 -2.21
C ILE A 6 -3.75 -1.87 -0.71
N ALA A 7 -3.88 -3.06 -0.15
CA ALA A 7 -3.85 -3.24 1.30
C ALA A 7 -2.55 -3.92 1.67
N LEU A 8 -1.91 -3.42 2.70
CA LEU A 8 -0.65 -3.96 3.20
C LEU A 8 -0.78 -4.34 4.65
N TYR A 9 -0.13 -5.43 5.02
CA TYR A 9 0.10 -5.75 6.42
C TYR A 9 1.59 -5.60 6.66
N VAL A 10 1.96 -4.74 7.59
CA VAL A 10 3.35 -4.39 7.84
C VAL A 10 3.64 -4.46 9.34
N GLU A 11 4.91 -4.59 9.67
CA GLU A 11 5.34 -4.53 11.06
C GLU A 11 4.99 -3.15 11.62
N ASN A 12 4.43 -3.13 12.81
CA ASN A 12 3.95 -1.90 13.42
C ASN A 12 5.10 -1.14 14.08
N GLN A 13 5.89 -0.48 13.24
CA GLN A 13 7.01 0.35 13.66
C GLN A 13 6.98 1.64 12.88
N VAL A 14 7.28 2.72 13.56
CA VAL A 14 7.23 4.06 12.94
C VAL A 14 8.13 4.13 11.72
N GLY A 15 9.32 3.56 11.80
CA GLY A 15 10.26 3.57 10.68
C GLY A 15 9.71 2.86 9.46
N VAL A 16 8.94 1.80 9.65
CA VAL A 16 8.35 1.04 8.55
C VAL A 16 7.29 1.87 7.84
N LEU A 17 6.44 2.53 8.62
CA LEU A 17 5.40 3.37 8.06
C LEU A 17 6.00 4.50 7.23
N ALA A 18 7.08 5.10 7.73
CA ALA A 18 7.77 6.16 7.02
C ALA A 18 8.38 5.64 5.72
N LYS A 19 8.94 4.44 5.74
CA LYS A 19 9.52 3.82 4.56
C LYS A 19 8.47 3.59 3.48
N VAL A 20 7.34 3.02 3.85
CA VAL A 20 6.27 2.74 2.90
C VAL A 20 5.74 4.05 2.32
N SER A 21 5.50 5.03 3.18
CA SER A 21 5.02 6.33 2.73
C SER A 21 6.01 6.98 1.77
N GLY A 22 7.31 6.86 2.07
CA GLY A 22 8.35 7.43 1.23
C GLY A 22 8.40 6.83 -0.16
N LEU A 23 7.99 5.58 -0.31
CA LEU A 23 7.94 4.93 -1.62
C LEU A 23 7.03 5.67 -2.57
N PHE A 24 6.01 6.31 -2.05
CA PHE A 24 5.00 6.98 -2.87
C PHE A 24 5.28 8.45 -3.06
N SER A 25 6.40 8.96 -2.55
CA SER A 25 6.78 10.36 -2.71
C SER A 25 7.62 10.56 -3.94
N GLY A 26 7.36 11.63 -4.67
CA GLY A 26 8.22 12.06 -5.75
C GLY A 26 8.33 11.12 -6.94
N LYS A 27 7.37 10.23 -7.12
CA LYS A 27 7.35 9.30 -8.25
C LYS A 27 6.33 9.74 -9.29
N ALA A 28 6.27 9.00 -10.38
CA ALA A 28 5.37 9.31 -11.49
C ALA A 28 3.97 8.76 -11.27
N TYR A 29 3.49 8.87 -10.06
CA TYR A 29 2.13 8.47 -9.73
C TYR A 29 1.61 9.36 -8.60
N ASN A 30 0.30 9.42 -8.49
CA ASN A 30 -0.35 10.28 -7.51
C ASN A 30 -0.91 9.45 -6.37
N LEU A 31 -0.44 9.73 -5.17
CA LEU A 31 -1.00 9.12 -3.96
C LEU A 31 -2.30 9.85 -3.64
N GLN A 32 -3.40 9.13 -3.72
CA GLN A 32 -4.71 9.71 -3.45
C GLN A 32 -5.05 9.66 -1.97
N SER A 33 -4.77 8.53 -1.34
CA SER A 33 -5.03 8.39 0.08
C SER A 33 -4.13 7.31 0.67
N LEU A 34 -3.88 7.46 1.96
CA LEU A 34 -3.12 6.48 2.71
C LEU A 34 -3.68 6.48 4.12
N THR A 35 -4.17 5.32 4.56
CA THR A 35 -4.70 5.18 5.90
C THR A 35 -3.98 4.05 6.60
N VAL A 36 -3.87 4.16 7.92
CA VAL A 36 -3.22 3.15 8.74
C VAL A 36 -4.20 2.75 9.82
N GLY A 37 -4.35 1.45 10.01
CA GLY A 37 -5.22 0.93 11.04
C GLY A 37 -4.54 -0.15 11.83
N THR A 38 -5.07 -0.41 13.01
CA THR A 38 -4.57 -1.48 13.85
C THR A 38 -5.20 -2.80 13.41
N THR A 39 -4.54 -3.90 13.80
CA THR A 39 -5.09 -5.23 13.60
C THR A 39 -5.24 -5.88 14.96
N GLU A 40 -5.69 -7.13 14.99
CA GLU A 40 -5.79 -7.88 16.23
C GLU A 40 -4.42 -8.13 16.84
N ASP A 41 -3.39 -8.16 16.00
CA ASP A 41 -2.02 -8.36 16.43
C ASP A 41 -1.38 -6.97 16.60
N GLU A 42 -0.98 -6.64 17.83
CA GLU A 42 -0.42 -5.34 18.13
C GLU A 42 0.90 -5.06 17.41
N THR A 43 1.57 -6.11 16.93
CA THR A 43 2.82 -5.96 16.20
C THR A 43 2.63 -5.72 14.72
N VAL A 44 1.38 -5.73 14.26
CA VAL A 44 1.06 -5.62 12.84
C VAL A 44 0.08 -4.48 12.61
N SER A 45 0.37 -3.65 11.62
CA SER A 45 -0.54 -2.60 11.18
C SER A 45 -1.02 -2.89 9.78
N ARG A 46 -2.22 -2.43 9.46
CA ARG A 46 -2.76 -2.52 8.11
C ARG A 46 -2.74 -1.13 7.49
N MET A 47 -2.23 -1.05 6.27
CA MET A 47 -2.24 0.19 5.51
C MET A 47 -3.10 -0.02 4.28
N THR A 48 -3.94 0.96 3.99
CA THR A 48 -4.73 0.95 2.76
C THR A 48 -4.30 2.16 1.95
N ILE A 49 -3.89 1.91 0.71
CA ILE A 49 -3.31 2.94 -0.13
C ILE A 49 -4.07 2.99 -1.45
N CYS A 50 -4.44 4.20 -1.85
CA CYS A 50 -5.02 4.42 -3.16
C CYS A 50 -4.06 5.30 -3.96
N VAL A 51 -3.67 4.83 -5.13
CA VAL A 51 -2.81 5.60 -6.03
C VAL A 51 -3.44 5.63 -7.41
N THR A 52 -3.13 6.69 -8.15
CA THR A 52 -3.50 6.79 -9.55
C THR A 52 -2.26 6.52 -10.36
N SER A 53 -2.28 5.47 -11.16
CA SER A 53 -1.10 5.10 -11.95
C SER A 53 -1.51 4.24 -13.13
N ASP A 54 -0.57 4.04 -14.06
CA ASP A 54 -0.77 3.10 -15.15
C ASP A 54 -0.42 1.68 -14.66
N ASP A 55 -0.69 0.69 -15.50
CA ASP A 55 -0.51 -0.71 -15.13
C ASP A 55 0.94 -1.06 -14.85
N ILE A 56 1.84 -0.55 -15.66
CA ILE A 56 3.26 -0.87 -15.54
C ILE A 56 3.82 -0.32 -14.22
N THR A 57 3.51 0.93 -13.93
CA THR A 57 3.96 1.56 -12.69
C THR A 57 3.38 0.86 -11.47
N PHE A 58 2.12 0.48 -11.56
CA PHE A 58 1.46 -0.20 -10.46
C PHE A 58 2.11 -1.56 -10.16
N GLU A 59 2.49 -2.30 -11.20
CA GLU A 59 3.19 -3.57 -11.00
C GLU A 59 4.54 -3.36 -10.34
N GLN A 60 5.23 -2.29 -10.71
CA GLN A 60 6.51 -1.96 -10.09
C GLN A 60 6.34 -1.62 -8.61
N ILE A 61 5.29 -0.89 -8.28
CA ILE A 61 4.99 -0.56 -6.89
C ILE A 61 4.80 -1.84 -6.07
N LYS A 62 4.00 -2.76 -6.59
CA LYS A 62 3.75 -4.01 -5.89
C LYS A 62 5.02 -4.81 -5.69
N LYS A 63 5.89 -4.84 -6.71
CA LYS A 63 7.15 -5.57 -6.60
C LYS A 63 8.05 -4.97 -5.55
N GLN A 64 8.12 -3.64 -5.48
CA GLN A 64 8.95 -2.98 -4.49
C GLN A 64 8.44 -3.25 -3.09
N LEU A 65 7.12 -3.23 -2.91
CA LEU A 65 6.53 -3.52 -1.61
C LEU A 65 6.81 -4.96 -1.18
N ASN A 66 6.73 -5.89 -2.12
CA ASN A 66 7.00 -7.29 -1.81
C ASN A 66 8.45 -7.57 -1.46
N ARG A 67 9.35 -6.68 -1.83
CA ARG A 67 10.78 -6.83 -1.50
C ARG A 67 11.13 -6.32 -0.12
N MET A 68 10.24 -5.56 0.49
CA MET A 68 10.51 -5.02 1.82
C MET A 68 10.31 -6.10 2.87
N VAL A 69 11.34 -6.31 3.69
CA VAL A 69 11.28 -7.36 4.72
C VAL A 69 10.18 -7.10 5.72
N GLU A 70 9.94 -5.83 5.98
CA GLU A 70 8.95 -5.41 6.99
C GLU A 70 7.52 -5.54 6.49
N VAL A 71 7.32 -5.72 5.19
CA VAL A 71 5.99 -5.89 4.61
C VAL A 71 5.64 -7.37 4.68
N ILE A 72 4.60 -7.67 5.45
CA ILE A 72 4.20 -9.05 5.70
C ILE A 72 3.37 -9.59 4.56
N LYS A 73 2.46 -8.75 4.02
CA LYS A 73 1.55 -9.18 2.98
C LYS A 73 1.10 -7.99 2.15
N VAL A 74 0.99 -8.21 0.84
CA VAL A 74 0.48 -7.22 -0.10
C VAL A 74 -0.75 -7.80 -0.76
N ILE A 75 -1.85 -7.06 -0.70
CA ILE A 75 -3.10 -7.48 -1.33
C ILE A 75 -3.51 -6.44 -2.35
N ASP A 76 -3.60 -6.85 -3.60
CA ASP A 76 -4.06 -5.99 -4.68
C ASP A 76 -5.59 -6.02 -4.67
N LEU A 77 -6.18 -4.90 -4.31
CA LEU A 77 -7.63 -4.79 -4.22
C LEU A 77 -8.27 -4.34 -5.52
N THR A 78 -7.47 -4.07 -6.54
CA THR A 78 -7.99 -3.58 -7.82
C THR A 78 -8.98 -4.54 -8.45
N GLU A 79 -8.70 -5.84 -8.31
CA GLU A 79 -9.53 -6.88 -8.88
C GLU A 79 -10.74 -7.20 -8.01
N VAL A 80 -10.70 -6.76 -6.77
CA VAL A 80 -11.80 -7.02 -5.85
C VAL A 80 -12.82 -5.92 -6.03
N THR A 81 -14.03 -6.31 -6.35
CA THR A 81 -15.10 -5.34 -6.47
C THR A 81 -15.48 -4.87 -5.08
N ILE A 82 -15.09 -3.66 -4.77
CA ILE A 82 -15.40 -3.08 -3.49
C ILE A 82 -16.65 -2.24 -3.65
N HIS A 83 -17.72 -2.72 -3.11
CA HIS A 83 -18.98 -1.98 -3.13
C HIS A 83 -19.03 -1.11 -1.89
N MET A 84 -18.57 0.10 -2.05
CA MET A 84 -18.59 1.07 -0.96
C MET A 84 -19.98 1.66 -0.92
N LYS A 85 -20.73 1.21 0.02
CA LYS A 85 -22.08 1.71 0.19
C LYS A 85 -22.13 2.84 1.19
#